data_9a152def3a46a00615f1499f54621f47
#
_entry.id   9a152def3a46a00615f1499f54621f47
#
_cell.length_a   1.000
_cell.length_b   1.000
_cell.length_c   1.000
_cell.angle_alpha   90.00
_cell.angle_beta   90.00
_cell.angle_gamma   90.00
#
_symmetry.space_group_name_H-M   'P 1'
#
loop_
_entity.id
_entity.type
_entity.pdbx_description
1 polymer ?
#
loop_
_entity_poly.entity_id
_entity_poly.type
_entity_poly.pdbx_seq_one_letter_code
_entity_poly.pdbx_strand_id
1 'polypeptide(L)'
;MLNAASPPRDPAALPRLLLTLAALLLLWPGLRLSELDIPGLFSGDNARTMGGFLAGFWPPAHDPGFLALLGRATLETLAIATAGMALAWLLAFPAALLATRALSLSALPRGGLPAWWARALRWPVRGLLILLRSVPEIVWALLFVRAVGLGPTAGVLAIAITYAGMLGKVYAEIFESVDPRPVRALLLGGGSRLAAFAYGVLPNAAGEMISYTVYRWECAIRASVVMGFVGAGGLGQQIDLSLRMFAGGEVASILLTFLLLVLLADLLSRFLRGRLV
;
A
#
# COMPACT_ATOMS: atom_id res chain seq x y z
N MET A 1 54.63 3.79 -37.58
CA MET A 1 53.95 2.58 -37.07
C MET A 1 53.38 2.95 -35.69
N LEU A 2 52.10 3.30 -35.62
CA LEU A 2 51.41 3.63 -34.36
C LEU A 2 50.99 2.34 -33.68
N ASN A 3 51.60 2.05 -32.53
CA ASN A 3 51.23 0.93 -31.66
C ASN A 3 49.83 1.24 -31.04
N ALA A 4 48.77 0.65 -31.58
CA ALA A 4 47.46 0.70 -31.01
C ALA A 4 47.48 -0.11 -29.71
N ALA A 5 47.60 0.58 -28.59
CA ALA A 5 47.43 -0.03 -27.26
C ALA A 5 46.01 -0.58 -27.16
N SER A 6 45.91 -1.90 -26.95
CA SER A 6 44.61 -2.54 -26.70
C SER A 6 43.92 -1.87 -25.48
N PRO A 7 42.62 -1.56 -25.55
CA PRO A 7 41.93 -0.94 -24.43
C PRO A 7 42.04 -1.82 -23.17
N PRO A 8 42.19 -1.22 -21.97
CA PRO A 8 42.32 -1.96 -20.73
C PRO A 8 41.05 -2.83 -20.54
N ARG A 9 41.28 -4.15 -20.37
CA ARG A 9 40.16 -5.08 -20.07
C ARG A 9 39.55 -4.69 -18.71
N ASP A 10 38.25 -4.45 -18.71
CA ASP A 10 37.51 -4.19 -17.49
C ASP A 10 37.59 -5.42 -16.55
N PRO A 11 38.24 -5.30 -15.37
CA PRO A 11 38.42 -6.44 -14.46
C PRO A 11 37.07 -6.98 -13.92
N ALA A 12 36.00 -6.20 -14.03
CA ALA A 12 34.65 -6.59 -13.62
C ALA A 12 33.84 -7.27 -14.74
N ALA A 13 34.37 -7.39 -15.97
CA ALA A 13 33.65 -7.98 -17.09
C ALA A 13 33.34 -9.48 -16.88
N LEU A 14 34.29 -10.24 -16.36
CA LEU A 14 34.10 -11.66 -16.08
C LEU A 14 33.10 -11.96 -15.00
N PRO A 15 33.16 -11.33 -13.80
CA PRO A 15 32.12 -11.53 -12.78
C PRO A 15 30.74 -11.03 -13.20
N ARG A 16 30.61 -9.96 -13.98
CA ARG A 16 29.33 -9.52 -14.56
C ARG A 16 28.78 -10.57 -15.53
N LEU A 17 29.62 -11.11 -16.42
CA LEU A 17 29.21 -12.16 -17.35
C LEU A 17 28.74 -13.43 -16.60
N LEU A 18 29.50 -13.86 -15.59
CA LEU A 18 29.12 -15.00 -14.75
C LEU A 18 27.82 -14.78 -14.00
N LEU A 19 27.58 -13.58 -13.44
CA LEU A 19 26.33 -13.21 -12.78
C LEU A 19 25.14 -13.21 -13.75
N THR A 20 25.31 -12.67 -14.96
CA THR A 20 24.25 -12.69 -15.97
C THR A 20 23.95 -14.09 -16.45
N LEU A 21 24.97 -14.92 -16.67
CA LEU A 21 24.79 -16.33 -17.03
C LEU A 21 24.12 -17.12 -15.91
N ALA A 22 24.52 -16.92 -14.65
CA ALA A 22 23.87 -17.54 -13.50
C ALA A 22 22.41 -17.11 -13.36
N ALA A 23 22.09 -15.82 -13.57
CA ALA A 23 20.72 -15.31 -13.56
C ALA A 23 19.87 -15.94 -14.66
N LEU A 24 20.39 -16.03 -15.88
CA LEU A 24 19.72 -16.71 -17.01
C LEU A 24 19.51 -18.19 -16.76
N LEU A 25 20.49 -18.86 -16.13
CA LEU A 25 20.43 -20.28 -15.79
C LEU A 25 19.39 -20.56 -14.69
N LEU A 26 19.21 -19.63 -13.75
CA LEU A 26 18.16 -19.68 -12.72
C LEU A 26 16.77 -19.35 -13.28
N LEU A 27 16.67 -18.54 -14.35
CA LEU A 27 15.41 -18.25 -15.03
C LEU A 27 14.80 -19.48 -15.70
N TRP A 28 15.65 -20.37 -16.23
CA TRP A 28 15.19 -21.57 -16.94
C TRP A 28 14.31 -22.50 -16.10
N PRO A 29 14.74 -22.95 -14.90
CA PRO A 29 13.87 -23.76 -14.04
C PRO A 29 12.63 -22.99 -13.58
N GLY A 30 12.73 -21.68 -13.35
CA GLY A 30 11.58 -20.82 -13.03
C GLY A 30 10.52 -20.81 -14.14
N LEU A 31 10.93 -20.66 -15.40
CA LEU A 31 10.04 -20.72 -16.56
C LEU A 31 9.44 -22.11 -16.77
N ARG A 32 10.22 -23.17 -16.48
CA ARG A 32 9.69 -24.53 -16.52
C ARG A 32 8.66 -24.82 -15.44
N LEU A 33 8.92 -24.37 -14.21
CA LEU A 33 8.00 -24.54 -13.07
C LEU A 33 6.75 -23.67 -13.18
N SER A 34 6.81 -22.56 -13.92
CA SER A 34 5.63 -21.70 -14.16
C SER A 34 4.68 -22.24 -15.21
N GLU A 35 5.04 -23.37 -15.88
CA GLU A 35 4.25 -23.99 -16.98
C GLU A 35 3.88 -22.98 -18.08
N LEU A 36 4.74 -21.97 -18.29
CA LEU A 36 4.50 -20.89 -19.25
C LEU A 36 4.72 -21.41 -20.69
N ASP A 37 3.63 -21.87 -21.31
CA ASP A 37 3.59 -22.29 -22.72
C ASP A 37 3.20 -21.11 -23.61
N ILE A 38 4.20 -20.26 -23.94
CA ILE A 38 3.99 -19.10 -24.81
C ILE A 38 3.49 -19.51 -26.22
N PRO A 39 4.03 -20.54 -26.88
CA PRO A 39 3.49 -21.02 -28.15
C PRO A 39 2.04 -21.50 -28.05
N GLY A 40 1.67 -22.19 -26.96
CA GLY A 40 0.31 -22.66 -26.71
C GLY A 40 -0.68 -21.51 -26.51
N LEU A 41 -0.25 -20.41 -25.88
CA LEU A 41 -1.10 -19.21 -25.69
C LEU A 41 -1.52 -18.59 -27.04
N PHE A 42 -0.65 -18.62 -28.04
CA PHE A 42 -0.90 -18.07 -29.38
C PHE A 42 -1.33 -19.14 -30.40
N SER A 43 -1.66 -20.37 -29.97
CA SER A 43 -2.27 -21.37 -30.82
C SER A 43 -3.60 -20.86 -31.39
N GLY A 44 -3.96 -21.29 -32.61
CA GLY A 44 -5.10 -20.73 -33.35
C GLY A 44 -6.43 -20.75 -32.60
N ASP A 45 -6.69 -21.78 -31.79
CA ASP A 45 -7.92 -21.89 -30.99
C ASP A 45 -7.90 -20.97 -29.77
N ASN A 46 -6.77 -20.90 -29.05
CA ASN A 46 -6.62 -20.00 -27.93
C ASN A 46 -6.65 -18.53 -28.37
N ALA A 47 -5.97 -18.19 -29.48
CA ALA A 47 -5.99 -16.85 -30.04
C ALA A 47 -7.40 -16.41 -30.46
N ARG A 48 -8.21 -17.33 -31.03
CA ARG A 48 -9.61 -17.06 -31.40
C ARG A 48 -10.48 -16.85 -30.16
N THR A 49 -10.31 -17.68 -29.13
CA THR A 49 -11.04 -17.55 -27.84
C THR A 49 -10.69 -16.24 -27.14
N MET A 50 -9.42 -15.89 -27.08
CA MET A 50 -8.96 -14.60 -26.51
C MET A 50 -9.50 -13.43 -27.33
N GLY A 51 -9.45 -13.51 -28.66
CA GLY A 51 -10.01 -12.47 -29.54
C GLY A 51 -11.51 -12.29 -29.35
N GLY A 52 -12.25 -13.38 -29.26
CA GLY A 52 -13.70 -13.35 -28.99
C GLY A 52 -14.02 -12.76 -27.61
N PHE A 53 -13.26 -13.11 -26.59
CA PHE A 53 -13.41 -12.55 -25.26
C PHE A 53 -13.14 -11.02 -25.27
N LEU A 54 -12.05 -10.58 -25.88
CA LEU A 54 -11.70 -9.16 -25.98
C LEU A 54 -12.71 -8.38 -26.84
N ALA A 55 -13.23 -8.97 -27.92
CA ALA A 55 -14.27 -8.34 -28.73
C ALA A 55 -15.57 -8.08 -27.93
N GLY A 56 -15.86 -8.94 -26.94
CA GLY A 56 -17.00 -8.75 -26.03
C GLY A 56 -16.93 -7.52 -25.13
N PHE A 57 -15.74 -6.89 -24.99
CA PHE A 57 -15.58 -5.65 -24.21
C PHE A 57 -16.04 -4.40 -25.00
N TRP A 58 -16.30 -4.52 -26.29
CA TRP A 58 -16.75 -3.42 -27.10
C TRP A 58 -18.13 -3.71 -27.71
N PRO A 59 -19.12 -2.76 -27.62
CA PRO A 59 -19.03 -1.44 -26.99
C PRO A 59 -19.16 -1.50 -25.46
N PRO A 60 -18.57 -0.53 -24.70
CA PRO A 60 -18.79 -0.39 -23.27
C PRO A 60 -20.28 -0.16 -22.98
N ALA A 61 -20.77 -0.77 -21.89
CA ALA A 61 -22.15 -0.62 -21.46
C ALA A 61 -22.42 0.83 -20.98
N HIS A 62 -23.53 1.39 -21.42
CA HIS A 62 -23.95 2.76 -21.12
C HIS A 62 -25.43 2.89 -20.74
N ASP A 63 -26.06 1.76 -20.43
CA ASP A 63 -27.44 1.76 -19.96
C ASP A 63 -27.59 2.61 -18.68
N PRO A 64 -28.62 3.50 -18.58
CA PRO A 64 -28.80 4.39 -17.45
C PRO A 64 -28.91 3.66 -16.09
N GLY A 65 -29.56 2.48 -16.07
CA GLY A 65 -29.66 1.66 -14.89
C GLY A 65 -28.30 1.14 -14.41
N PHE A 66 -27.50 0.65 -15.36
CA PHE A 66 -26.14 0.20 -15.10
C PHE A 66 -25.21 1.35 -14.66
N LEU A 67 -25.29 2.52 -15.28
CA LEU A 67 -24.49 3.69 -14.90
C LEU A 67 -24.83 4.17 -13.49
N ALA A 68 -26.10 4.10 -13.07
CA ALA A 68 -26.48 4.41 -11.69
C ALA A 68 -25.89 3.41 -10.70
N LEU A 69 -25.88 2.12 -11.03
CA LEU A 69 -25.23 1.07 -10.25
C LEU A 69 -23.72 1.31 -10.14
N LEU A 70 -23.08 1.63 -11.27
CA LEU A 70 -21.65 1.94 -11.37
C LEU A 70 -21.27 3.14 -10.51
N GLY A 71 -22.09 4.20 -10.52
CA GLY A 71 -21.90 5.36 -9.65
C GLY A 71 -21.97 5.01 -8.16
N ARG A 72 -22.92 4.17 -7.75
CA ARG A 72 -23.03 3.68 -6.37
C ARG A 72 -21.81 2.85 -5.97
N ALA A 73 -21.40 1.91 -6.83
CA ALA A 73 -20.22 1.07 -6.57
C ALA A 73 -18.93 1.89 -6.47
N THR A 74 -18.82 2.98 -7.25
CA THR A 74 -17.69 3.91 -7.17
C THR A 74 -17.67 4.65 -5.83
N LEU A 75 -18.80 5.17 -5.38
CA LEU A 75 -18.93 5.82 -4.08
C LEU A 75 -18.64 4.85 -2.94
N GLU A 76 -19.10 3.62 -3.04
CA GLU A 76 -18.84 2.56 -2.06
C GLU A 76 -17.34 2.23 -1.98
N THR A 77 -16.66 2.12 -3.11
CA THR A 77 -15.19 1.94 -3.18
C THR A 77 -14.45 3.07 -2.47
N LEU A 78 -14.83 4.33 -2.73
CA LEU A 78 -14.25 5.49 -2.06
C LEU A 78 -14.55 5.51 -0.56
N ALA A 79 -15.78 5.14 -0.17
CA ALA A 79 -16.18 5.07 1.23
C ALA A 79 -15.38 4.01 1.99
N ILE A 80 -15.21 2.80 1.42
CA ILE A 80 -14.40 1.73 2.00
C ILE A 80 -12.96 2.19 2.22
N ALA A 81 -12.33 2.77 1.18
CA ALA A 81 -10.96 3.25 1.26
C ALA A 81 -10.79 4.37 2.30
N THR A 82 -11.70 5.34 2.30
CA THR A 82 -11.61 6.51 3.18
C THR A 82 -11.91 6.15 4.64
N ALA A 83 -12.97 5.38 4.89
CA ALA A 83 -13.31 4.93 6.25
C ALA A 83 -12.23 4.00 6.81
N GLY A 84 -11.73 3.06 5.98
CA GLY A 84 -10.63 2.17 6.36
C GLY A 84 -9.35 2.94 6.71
N MET A 85 -8.99 3.94 5.92
CA MET A 85 -7.84 4.81 6.19
C MET A 85 -8.03 5.68 7.43
N ALA A 86 -9.22 6.20 7.68
CA ALA A 86 -9.50 6.98 8.89
C ALA A 86 -9.33 6.11 10.15
N LEU A 87 -9.87 4.89 10.15
CA LEU A 87 -9.67 3.92 11.23
C LEU A 87 -8.21 3.50 11.35
N ALA A 88 -7.53 3.26 10.23
CA ALA A 88 -6.11 2.96 10.20
C ALA A 88 -5.29 4.06 10.89
N TRP A 89 -5.58 5.32 10.58
CA TRP A 89 -4.92 6.48 11.20
C TRP A 89 -5.17 6.56 12.71
N LEU A 90 -6.42 6.35 13.14
CA LEU A 90 -6.79 6.34 14.56
C LEU A 90 -6.06 5.25 15.36
N LEU A 91 -5.82 4.09 14.75
CA LEU A 91 -5.08 2.99 15.37
C LEU A 91 -3.56 3.19 15.27
N ALA A 92 -3.08 3.70 14.14
CA ALA A 92 -1.66 3.86 13.85
C ALA A 92 -1.01 4.94 14.71
N PHE A 93 -1.67 6.06 14.93
CA PHE A 93 -1.09 7.20 15.65
C PHE A 93 -0.69 6.84 17.09
N PRO A 94 -1.59 6.29 17.95
CA PRO A 94 -1.19 5.85 19.29
C PRO A 94 -0.17 4.71 19.26
N ALA A 95 -0.29 3.77 18.31
CA ALA A 95 0.68 2.70 18.16
C ALA A 95 2.08 3.23 17.79
N ALA A 96 2.16 4.23 16.92
CA ALA A 96 3.41 4.90 16.57
C ALA A 96 4.05 5.61 17.78
N LEU A 97 3.25 6.28 18.62
CA LEU A 97 3.72 6.90 19.86
C LEU A 97 4.33 5.87 20.83
N LEU A 98 3.71 4.70 20.93
CA LEU A 98 4.23 3.62 21.77
C LEU A 98 5.46 2.95 21.15
N ALA A 99 5.54 2.89 19.82
CA ALA A 99 6.63 2.26 19.07
C ALA A 99 7.88 3.14 18.96
N THR A 100 7.75 4.48 18.97
CA THR A 100 8.86 5.41 18.74
C THR A 100 9.90 5.42 19.86
N ARG A 101 11.16 5.68 19.50
CA ARG A 101 12.26 5.95 20.42
C ARG A 101 12.44 7.44 20.68
N ALA A 102 11.81 8.32 19.90
CA ALA A 102 11.96 9.77 20.00
C ALA A 102 11.65 10.31 21.40
N LEU A 103 10.73 9.67 22.13
CA LEU A 103 10.37 10.00 23.50
C LEU A 103 11.26 9.34 24.58
N SER A 104 12.15 8.43 24.17
CA SER A 104 13.08 7.72 25.05
C SER A 104 14.45 8.39 25.08
N LEU A 105 14.52 9.65 25.47
CA LEU A 105 15.79 10.30 25.72
C LEU A 105 16.39 9.76 27.04
N SER A 106 17.17 8.71 26.91
CA SER A 106 17.93 8.07 28.01
C SER A 106 19.02 8.98 28.60
N ALA A 107 19.19 10.17 28.04
CA ALA A 107 20.17 11.15 28.51
C ALA A 107 19.69 12.08 29.64
N LEU A 108 18.42 11.98 30.07
CA LEU A 108 17.87 12.84 31.12
C LEU A 108 17.51 12.04 32.36
N PRO A 109 18.19 12.30 33.52
CA PRO A 109 18.15 11.45 34.73
C PRO A 109 16.96 11.67 35.67
N ARG A 110 15.81 12.23 35.26
CA ARG A 110 14.70 12.48 36.19
C ARG A 110 13.33 12.02 35.70
N GLY A 111 12.72 11.07 36.42
CA GLY A 111 11.29 10.91 36.58
C GLY A 111 10.54 10.21 35.42
N GLY A 112 11.02 9.09 34.91
CA GLY A 112 10.28 8.24 33.97
C GLY A 112 10.36 6.76 34.30
N LEU A 113 9.46 5.97 33.73
CA LEU A 113 9.52 4.51 33.77
C LEU A 113 10.96 4.02 33.48
N PRO A 114 11.47 3.02 34.18
CA PRO A 114 12.79 2.48 33.90
C PRO A 114 12.95 2.12 32.44
N ALA A 115 14.13 2.31 31.86
CA ALA A 115 14.40 2.12 30.44
C ALA A 115 14.04 0.72 29.91
N TRP A 116 13.99 -0.27 30.78
CA TRP A 116 13.60 -1.64 30.44
C TRP A 116 12.09 -1.78 30.20
N TRP A 117 11.23 -1.10 30.99
CA TRP A 117 9.78 -1.06 30.75
C TRP A 117 9.43 -0.41 29.42
N ALA A 118 10.07 0.69 29.10
CA ALA A 118 9.90 1.34 27.80
C ALA A 118 10.32 0.44 26.63
N ARG A 119 11.36 -0.37 26.82
CA ARG A 119 11.76 -1.40 25.84
C ARG A 119 10.77 -2.56 25.78
N ALA A 120 10.35 -3.06 26.95
CA ALA A 120 9.41 -4.18 27.06
C ALA A 120 8.06 -3.88 26.38
N LEU A 121 7.58 -2.64 26.43
CA LEU A 121 6.35 -2.23 25.76
C LEU A 121 6.55 -2.02 24.24
N ARG A 122 7.68 -1.46 23.85
CA ARG A 122 7.97 -1.09 22.46
C ARG A 122 8.13 -2.29 21.54
N TRP A 123 8.80 -3.34 22.01
CA TRP A 123 9.05 -4.54 21.22
C TRP A 123 7.76 -5.24 20.75
N PRO A 124 6.79 -5.55 21.63
CA PRO A 124 5.53 -6.17 21.18
C PRO A 124 4.71 -5.27 20.28
N VAL A 125 4.68 -3.94 20.52
CA VAL A 125 3.98 -3.00 19.63
C VAL A 125 4.61 -3.00 18.23
N ARG A 126 5.93 -2.92 18.13
CA ARG A 126 6.64 -3.02 16.83
C ARG A 126 6.40 -4.38 16.17
N GLY A 127 6.44 -5.45 16.94
CA GLY A 127 6.13 -6.80 16.45
C GLY A 127 4.70 -6.90 15.90
N LEU A 128 3.74 -6.35 16.63
CA LEU A 128 2.34 -6.27 16.19
C LEU A 128 2.20 -5.48 14.89
N LEU A 129 2.79 -4.29 14.79
CA LEU A 129 2.75 -3.48 13.56
C LEU A 129 3.37 -4.21 12.36
N ILE A 130 4.44 -4.99 12.58
CA ILE A 130 5.05 -5.82 11.54
C ILE A 130 4.09 -6.94 11.14
N LEU A 131 3.48 -7.64 12.09
CA LEU A 131 2.52 -8.71 11.84
C LEU A 131 1.33 -8.22 11.02
N LEU A 132 0.70 -7.10 11.43
CA LEU A 132 -0.48 -6.56 10.76
C LEU A 132 -0.23 -6.19 9.30
N ARG A 133 0.93 -5.65 8.97
CA ARG A 133 1.32 -5.26 7.60
C ARG A 133 1.92 -6.40 6.76
N SER A 134 2.34 -7.51 7.39
CA SER A 134 2.95 -8.64 6.68
C SER A 134 1.90 -9.51 5.99
N VAL A 135 0.66 -9.50 6.48
CA VAL A 135 -0.45 -10.21 5.87
C VAL A 135 -1.10 -9.29 4.83
N PRO A 136 -1.23 -9.73 3.56
CA PRO A 136 -1.90 -8.95 2.52
C PRO A 136 -3.33 -8.60 2.92
N GLU A 137 -3.81 -7.41 2.54
CA GLU A 137 -5.14 -6.90 2.88
C GLU A 137 -6.28 -7.81 2.38
N ILE A 138 -6.08 -8.50 1.27
CA ILE A 138 -7.07 -9.45 0.74
C ILE A 138 -7.29 -10.66 1.68
N VAL A 139 -6.26 -11.10 2.37
CA VAL A 139 -6.37 -12.19 3.36
C VAL A 139 -7.17 -11.74 4.56
N TRP A 140 -6.91 -10.51 5.05
CA TRP A 140 -7.73 -9.90 6.10
C TRP A 140 -9.19 -9.74 5.66
N ALA A 141 -9.43 -9.30 4.42
CA ALA A 141 -10.78 -9.17 3.87
C ALA A 141 -11.52 -10.51 3.85
N LEU A 142 -10.86 -11.60 3.41
CA LEU A 142 -11.42 -12.96 3.45
C LEU A 142 -11.80 -13.39 4.87
N LEU A 143 -10.94 -13.12 5.86
CA LEU A 143 -11.23 -13.43 7.26
C LEU A 143 -12.43 -12.64 7.78
N PHE A 144 -12.49 -11.33 7.47
CA PHE A 144 -13.59 -10.48 7.91
C PHE A 144 -14.91 -10.81 7.20
N VAL A 145 -14.87 -11.13 5.91
CA VAL A 145 -16.07 -11.61 5.19
C VAL A 145 -16.64 -12.86 5.86
N ARG A 146 -15.78 -13.76 6.35
CA ARG A 146 -16.22 -14.95 7.09
C ARG A 146 -16.75 -14.64 8.49
N ALA A 147 -16.19 -13.60 9.16
CA ALA A 147 -16.55 -13.25 10.53
C ALA A 147 -17.76 -12.31 10.62
N VAL A 148 -17.84 -11.31 9.74
CA VAL A 148 -18.82 -10.22 9.79
C VAL A 148 -19.88 -10.33 8.68
N GLY A 149 -19.58 -11.11 7.64
CA GLY A 149 -20.42 -11.25 6.45
C GLY A 149 -19.91 -10.46 5.25
N LEU A 150 -20.57 -10.67 4.10
CA LEU A 150 -20.30 -9.93 2.87
C LEU A 150 -20.65 -8.46 3.02
N GLY A 151 -19.89 -7.58 2.40
CA GLY A 151 -20.19 -6.16 2.31
C GLY A 151 -19.04 -5.24 2.70
N PRO A 152 -19.25 -3.91 2.63
CA PRO A 152 -18.23 -2.88 2.79
C PRO A 152 -17.49 -2.93 4.13
N THR A 153 -18.17 -3.35 5.19
CA THR A 153 -17.58 -3.43 6.54
C THR A 153 -16.35 -4.32 6.59
N ALA A 154 -16.37 -5.46 5.91
CA ALA A 154 -15.21 -6.36 5.83
C ALA A 154 -14.00 -5.68 5.16
N GLY A 155 -14.25 -4.95 4.07
CA GLY A 155 -13.21 -4.17 3.38
C GLY A 155 -12.63 -3.04 4.25
N VAL A 156 -13.49 -2.28 4.94
CA VAL A 156 -13.08 -1.23 5.87
C VAL A 156 -12.18 -1.78 6.97
N LEU A 157 -12.55 -2.90 7.60
CA LEU A 157 -11.76 -3.53 8.66
C LEU A 157 -10.42 -4.07 8.14
N ALA A 158 -10.40 -4.66 6.95
CA ALA A 158 -9.18 -5.17 6.33
C ALA A 158 -8.17 -4.04 6.04
N ILE A 159 -8.63 -2.93 5.44
CA ILE A 159 -7.81 -1.74 5.25
C ILE A 159 -7.36 -1.19 6.60
N ALA A 160 -8.28 -1.02 7.56
CA ALA A 160 -7.95 -0.46 8.86
C ALA A 160 -6.80 -1.19 9.54
N ILE A 161 -6.83 -2.52 9.58
CA ILE A 161 -5.79 -3.33 10.24
C ILE A 161 -4.47 -3.29 9.48
N THR A 162 -4.49 -3.56 8.17
CA THR A 162 -3.26 -3.61 7.38
C THR A 162 -2.56 -2.26 7.35
N TYR A 163 -3.34 -1.20 7.08
CA TYR A 163 -2.79 0.15 6.98
C TYR A 163 -2.45 0.76 8.34
N ALA A 164 -3.10 0.33 9.44
CA ALA A 164 -2.63 0.68 10.78
C ALA A 164 -1.21 0.16 11.04
N GLY A 165 -0.93 -1.08 10.62
CA GLY A 165 0.43 -1.64 10.69
C GLY A 165 1.45 -0.86 9.85
N MET A 166 1.05 -0.47 8.63
CA MET A 166 1.91 0.31 7.72
C MET A 166 2.15 1.73 8.23
N LEU A 167 1.08 2.47 8.53
CA LEU A 167 1.16 3.86 9.02
C LEU A 167 1.89 3.92 10.36
N GLY A 168 1.53 3.04 11.31
CA GLY A 168 2.10 3.06 12.67
C GLY A 168 3.61 2.85 12.68
N LYS A 169 4.10 1.92 11.82
CA LYS A 169 5.54 1.72 11.67
C LYS A 169 6.24 2.94 11.08
N VAL A 170 5.72 3.45 9.96
CA VAL A 170 6.35 4.58 9.26
C VAL A 170 6.27 5.87 10.08
N TYR A 171 5.17 6.11 10.76
CA TYR A 171 5.07 7.27 11.68
C TYR A 171 6.10 7.20 12.81
N ALA A 172 6.32 6.00 13.39
CA ALA A 172 7.35 5.84 14.41
C ALA A 172 8.75 6.16 13.84
N GLU A 173 9.03 5.80 12.60
CA GLU A 173 10.29 6.11 11.90
C GLU A 173 10.41 7.61 11.58
N ILE A 174 9.33 8.25 11.11
CA ILE A 174 9.27 9.71 10.89
C ILE A 174 9.54 10.45 12.21
N PHE A 175 8.93 10.05 13.32
CA PHE A 175 9.22 10.67 14.64
C PHE A 175 10.68 10.50 15.07
N GLU A 176 11.33 9.41 14.66
CA GLU A 176 12.74 9.13 14.97
C GLU A 176 13.72 9.88 14.05
N SER A 177 13.27 10.30 12.84
CA SER A 177 14.09 11.04 11.87
C SER A 177 14.17 12.54 12.11
N VAL A 178 13.22 13.10 12.89
CA VAL A 178 13.18 14.56 13.18
C VAL A 178 14.42 14.98 13.96
N ASP A 179 14.94 16.19 13.64
CA ASP A 179 16.05 16.82 14.37
C ASP A 179 15.77 16.84 15.90
N PRO A 180 16.61 16.23 16.72
CA PRO A 180 16.39 16.15 18.17
C PRO A 180 16.68 17.47 18.90
N ARG A 181 17.28 18.50 18.27
CA ARG A 181 17.67 19.75 18.91
C ARG A 181 16.50 20.50 19.52
N PRO A 182 15.36 20.74 18.83
CA PRO A 182 14.19 21.41 19.44
C PRO A 182 13.62 20.63 20.64
N VAL A 183 13.57 19.32 20.53
CA VAL A 183 13.10 18.43 21.61
C VAL A 183 13.99 18.54 22.86
N ARG A 184 15.31 18.52 22.65
CA ARG A 184 16.30 18.67 23.75
C ARG A 184 16.21 20.04 24.43
N ALA A 185 16.06 21.13 23.65
CA ALA A 185 15.91 22.48 24.18
C ALA A 185 14.66 22.59 25.08
N LEU A 186 13.52 22.05 24.64
CA LEU A 186 12.29 22.04 25.44
C LEU A 186 12.44 21.23 26.74
N LEU A 187 13.09 20.08 26.68
CA LEU A 187 13.32 19.24 27.86
C LEU A 187 14.30 19.85 28.85
N LEU A 188 15.37 20.50 28.35
CA LEU A 188 16.34 21.25 29.20
C LEU A 188 15.70 22.46 29.85
N GLY A 189 14.74 23.12 29.18
CA GLY A 189 13.92 24.21 29.73
C GLY A 189 12.86 23.77 30.75
N GLY A 190 12.83 22.46 31.13
CA GLY A 190 11.88 21.93 32.12
C GLY A 190 10.53 21.50 31.56
N GLY A 191 10.38 21.48 30.22
CA GLY A 191 9.16 21.02 29.55
C GLY A 191 8.90 19.52 29.77
N SER A 192 7.60 19.14 29.79
CA SER A 192 7.23 17.73 29.86
C SER A 192 7.55 16.99 28.56
N ARG A 193 7.66 15.64 28.61
CA ARG A 193 7.88 14.81 27.40
C ARG A 193 6.76 14.97 26.37
N LEU A 194 5.52 15.12 26.84
CA LEU A 194 4.37 15.35 25.97
C LEU A 194 4.46 16.72 25.28
N ALA A 195 4.85 17.77 26.01
CA ALA A 195 5.10 19.09 25.43
C ALA A 195 6.25 19.06 24.41
N ALA A 196 7.34 18.38 24.74
CA ALA A 196 8.47 18.21 23.83
C ALA A 196 8.09 17.45 22.55
N PHE A 197 7.18 16.48 22.64
CA PHE A 197 6.63 15.81 21.46
C PHE A 197 5.70 16.74 20.67
N ALA A 198 4.74 17.36 21.33
CA ALA A 198 3.72 18.18 20.66
C ALA A 198 4.30 19.42 19.97
N TYR A 199 5.33 20.03 20.54
CA TYR A 199 5.94 21.28 20.02
C TYR A 199 7.29 21.07 19.35
N GLY A 200 8.00 19.97 19.64
CA GLY A 200 9.33 19.70 19.07
C GLY A 200 9.32 18.65 17.96
N VAL A 201 8.52 17.56 18.09
CA VAL A 201 8.50 16.48 17.10
C VAL A 201 7.35 16.68 16.11
N LEU A 202 6.13 16.80 16.61
CA LEU A 202 4.93 16.72 15.79
C LEU A 202 4.86 17.77 14.67
N PRO A 203 5.17 19.07 14.90
CA PRO A 203 5.13 20.07 13.84
C PRO A 203 6.14 19.78 12.72
N ASN A 204 7.32 19.28 13.08
CA ASN A 204 8.38 18.94 12.10
C ASN A 204 8.10 17.63 11.36
N ALA A 205 7.36 16.70 11.97
CA ALA A 205 6.97 15.43 11.38
C ALA A 205 5.68 15.54 10.54
N ALA A 206 4.84 16.55 10.78
CA ALA A 206 3.47 16.63 10.26
C ALA A 206 3.40 16.60 8.72
N GLY A 207 4.29 17.33 8.03
CA GLY A 207 4.32 17.38 6.57
C GLY A 207 4.56 15.99 5.97
N GLU A 208 5.56 15.28 6.47
CA GLU A 208 5.90 13.94 6.00
C GLU A 208 4.81 12.91 6.35
N MET A 209 4.24 12.98 7.56
CA MET A 209 3.12 12.14 7.97
C MET A 209 1.90 12.32 7.08
N ILE A 210 1.50 13.57 6.80
CA ILE A 210 0.35 13.87 5.94
C ILE A 210 0.63 13.40 4.52
N SER A 211 1.81 13.69 3.99
CA SER A 211 2.22 13.25 2.65
C SER A 211 2.15 11.73 2.51
N TYR A 212 2.65 10.98 3.51
CA TYR A 212 2.58 9.52 3.51
C TYR A 212 1.15 9.00 3.67
N THR A 213 0.32 9.65 4.49
CA THR A 213 -1.10 9.27 4.66
C THR A 213 -1.88 9.43 3.37
N VAL A 214 -1.71 10.55 2.68
CA VAL A 214 -2.37 10.82 1.39
C VAL A 214 -1.93 9.79 0.34
N TYR A 215 -0.64 9.47 0.27
CA TYR A 215 -0.14 8.42 -0.60
C TYR A 215 -0.76 7.05 -0.28
N ARG A 216 -0.89 6.70 1.01
CA ARG A 216 -1.50 5.44 1.42
C ARG A 216 -3.01 5.41 1.17
N TRP A 217 -3.69 6.54 1.27
CA TRP A 217 -5.10 6.65 0.90
C TRP A 217 -5.33 6.34 -0.59
N GLU A 218 -4.50 6.87 -1.47
CA GLU A 218 -4.50 6.52 -2.91
C GLU A 218 -4.31 5.00 -3.12
N CYS A 219 -3.36 4.38 -2.41
CA CYS A 219 -3.16 2.92 -2.46
C CYS A 219 -4.40 2.16 -1.94
N ALA A 220 -5.07 2.67 -0.89
CA ALA A 220 -6.26 2.06 -0.31
C ALA A 220 -7.44 2.02 -1.29
N ILE A 221 -7.58 3.01 -2.18
CA ILE A 221 -8.60 3.00 -3.25
C ILE A 221 -8.37 1.80 -4.18
N ARG A 222 -7.14 1.52 -4.57
CA ARG A 222 -6.83 0.34 -5.40
C ARG A 222 -7.06 -0.97 -4.63
N ALA A 223 -6.65 -1.03 -3.38
CA ALA A 223 -6.86 -2.18 -2.53
C ALA A 223 -8.35 -2.48 -2.30
N SER A 224 -9.21 -1.46 -2.15
CA SER A 224 -10.64 -1.66 -1.95
C SER A 224 -11.31 -2.34 -3.15
N VAL A 225 -10.88 -2.04 -4.38
CA VAL A 225 -11.35 -2.75 -5.58
C VAL A 225 -10.92 -4.22 -5.56
N VAL A 226 -9.67 -4.50 -5.21
CA VAL A 226 -9.17 -5.89 -5.11
C VAL A 226 -9.96 -6.68 -4.07
N MET A 227 -10.27 -6.08 -2.93
CA MET A 227 -11.08 -6.74 -1.88
C MET A 227 -12.53 -6.96 -2.31
N GLY A 228 -13.05 -6.18 -3.25
CA GLY A 228 -14.38 -6.40 -3.84
C GLY A 228 -14.56 -7.78 -4.46
N PHE A 229 -13.50 -8.37 -5.05
CA PHE A 229 -13.54 -9.75 -5.61
C PHE A 229 -13.79 -10.83 -4.55
N VAL A 230 -13.54 -10.54 -3.29
CA VAL A 230 -13.81 -11.46 -2.18
C VAL A 230 -15.08 -11.10 -1.41
N GLY A 231 -15.90 -10.18 -1.98
CA GLY A 231 -17.21 -9.83 -1.43
C GLY A 231 -17.20 -8.63 -0.48
N ALA A 232 -16.17 -7.81 -0.51
CA ALA A 232 -16.09 -6.59 0.28
C ALA A 232 -16.83 -5.37 -0.35
N GLY A 233 -17.59 -5.58 -1.43
CA GLY A 233 -18.38 -4.52 -2.06
C GLY A 233 -17.65 -3.71 -3.13
N GLY A 234 -18.27 -2.64 -3.58
CA GLY A 234 -17.70 -1.65 -4.50
C GLY A 234 -17.50 -2.14 -5.94
N LEU A 235 -16.63 -1.43 -6.68
CA LEU A 235 -16.35 -1.71 -8.10
C LEU A 235 -15.82 -3.13 -8.32
N GLY A 236 -15.00 -3.66 -7.41
CA GLY A 236 -14.43 -5.00 -7.54
C GLY A 236 -15.48 -6.10 -7.51
N GLN A 237 -16.50 -5.96 -6.69
CA GLN A 237 -17.62 -6.90 -6.66
C GLN A 237 -18.44 -6.83 -7.97
N GLN A 238 -18.63 -5.63 -8.52
CA GLN A 238 -19.34 -5.49 -9.81
C GLN A 238 -18.53 -6.12 -10.95
N ILE A 239 -17.21 -5.97 -10.97
CA ILE A 239 -16.35 -6.65 -11.97
C ILE A 239 -16.53 -8.17 -11.86
N ASP A 240 -16.47 -8.75 -10.67
CA ASP A 240 -16.63 -10.20 -10.46
C ASP A 240 -18.00 -10.70 -10.95
N LEU A 241 -19.08 -9.98 -10.63
CA LEU A 241 -20.42 -10.30 -11.07
C LEU A 241 -20.56 -10.23 -12.60
N SER A 242 -20.13 -9.14 -13.23
CA SER A 242 -20.21 -8.96 -14.70
C SER A 242 -19.33 -9.96 -15.46
N LEU A 243 -18.16 -10.34 -14.90
CA LEU A 243 -17.32 -11.40 -15.46
C LEU A 243 -18.01 -12.77 -15.43
N ARG A 244 -18.65 -13.12 -14.31
CA ARG A 244 -19.41 -14.39 -14.15
C ARG A 244 -20.62 -14.44 -15.11
N MET A 245 -21.19 -13.29 -15.43
CA MET A 245 -22.31 -13.18 -16.37
C MET A 245 -21.87 -13.06 -17.83
N PHE A 246 -20.56 -13.07 -18.11
CA PHE A 246 -19.99 -12.86 -19.44
C PHE A 246 -20.39 -11.52 -20.07
N ALA A 247 -20.73 -10.52 -19.24
CA ALA A 247 -21.13 -9.18 -19.67
C ALA A 247 -19.91 -8.28 -19.95
N GLY A 248 -19.18 -8.56 -21.04
CA GLY A 248 -17.90 -7.90 -21.34
C GLY A 248 -18.02 -6.37 -21.46
N GLY A 249 -19.10 -5.86 -22.03
CA GLY A 249 -19.34 -4.41 -22.14
C GLY A 249 -19.48 -3.72 -20.78
N GLU A 250 -20.10 -4.40 -19.78
CA GLU A 250 -20.16 -3.88 -18.40
C GLU A 250 -18.77 -3.86 -17.77
N VAL A 251 -18.01 -4.96 -17.92
CA VAL A 251 -16.62 -5.04 -17.42
C VAL A 251 -15.78 -3.92 -17.99
N ALA A 252 -15.90 -3.61 -19.29
CA ALA A 252 -15.18 -2.51 -19.93
C ALA A 252 -15.53 -1.15 -19.27
N SER A 253 -16.82 -0.88 -19.04
CA SER A 253 -17.26 0.37 -18.40
C SER A 253 -16.77 0.47 -16.96
N ILE A 254 -16.78 -0.64 -16.20
CA ILE A 254 -16.27 -0.66 -14.82
C ILE A 254 -14.75 -0.42 -14.80
N LEU A 255 -13.99 -1.06 -15.69
CA LEU A 255 -12.54 -0.86 -15.80
C LEU A 255 -12.17 0.57 -16.18
N LEU A 256 -12.90 1.19 -17.12
CA LEU A 256 -12.71 2.60 -17.48
C LEU A 256 -13.00 3.52 -16.30
N THR A 257 -14.09 3.26 -15.57
CA THR A 257 -14.44 4.02 -14.36
C THR A 257 -13.39 3.86 -13.27
N PHE A 258 -12.88 2.65 -13.07
CA PHE A 258 -11.80 2.38 -12.12
C PHE A 258 -10.51 3.10 -12.52
N LEU A 259 -10.13 3.06 -13.80
CA LEU A 259 -8.95 3.79 -14.30
C LEU A 259 -9.08 5.29 -14.07
N LEU A 260 -10.26 5.85 -14.38
CA LEU A 260 -10.54 7.27 -14.13
C LEU A 260 -10.47 7.60 -12.64
N LEU A 261 -11.06 6.77 -11.78
CA LEU A 261 -11.03 6.95 -10.33
C LEU A 261 -9.60 6.97 -9.79
N VAL A 262 -8.76 6.01 -10.20
CA VAL A 262 -7.35 5.95 -9.79
C VAL A 262 -6.58 7.15 -10.30
N LEU A 263 -6.80 7.57 -11.55
CA LEU A 263 -6.16 8.77 -12.12
C LEU A 263 -6.53 10.03 -11.34
N LEU A 264 -7.82 10.20 -11.00
CA LEU A 264 -8.28 11.35 -10.21
C LEU A 264 -7.70 11.32 -8.80
N ALA A 265 -7.65 10.15 -8.16
CA ALA A 265 -7.05 9.98 -6.85
C ALA A 265 -5.55 10.29 -6.84
N ASP A 266 -4.80 9.85 -7.86
CA ASP A 266 -3.38 10.15 -8.03
C ASP A 266 -3.14 11.65 -8.27
N LEU A 267 -3.94 12.29 -9.13
CA LEU A 267 -3.87 13.74 -9.37
C LEU A 267 -4.13 14.53 -8.07
N LEU A 268 -5.18 14.15 -7.33
CA LEU A 268 -5.53 14.78 -6.05
C LEU A 268 -4.41 14.58 -5.02
N SER A 269 -3.89 13.36 -4.93
CA SER A 269 -2.79 12.99 -4.03
C SER A 269 -1.54 13.82 -4.34
N ARG A 270 -1.16 13.96 -5.60
CA ARG A 270 -0.02 14.81 -6.03
C ARG A 270 -0.24 16.28 -5.72
N PHE A 271 -1.43 16.80 -5.99
CA PHE A 271 -1.78 18.19 -5.69
C PHE A 271 -1.71 18.50 -4.20
N LEU A 272 -2.28 17.62 -3.36
CA LEU A 272 -2.24 17.78 -1.90
C LEU A 272 -0.80 17.73 -1.37
N ARG A 273 -0.01 16.76 -1.80
CA ARG A 273 1.41 16.63 -1.38
C ARG A 273 2.25 17.80 -1.82
N GLY A 274 2.06 18.32 -3.03
CA GLY A 274 2.80 19.47 -3.53
C GLY A 274 2.48 20.80 -2.82
N ARG A 275 1.37 20.86 -2.03
CA ARG A 275 1.06 22.04 -1.20
C ARG A 275 1.48 21.90 0.26
N LEU A 276 1.79 20.69 0.71
CA LEU A 276 2.08 20.37 2.12
C LEU A 276 3.58 20.18 2.39
N VAL A 277 4.38 20.05 1.35
CA VAL A 277 5.83 19.97 1.36
C VAL A 277 6.39 21.15 0.59
#